data_efa46e198534e3ee6af7777908ce6cd4
#
_entry.id   efa46e198534e3ee6af7777908ce6cd4
#
_cell.length_a   1.000
_cell.length_b   1.000
_cell.length_c   1.000
_cell.angle_alpha   90.00
_cell.angle_beta   90.00
_cell.angle_gamma   90.00
#
_symmetry.space_group_name_H-M   'P 1'
#
loop_
_entity.id
_entity.type
_entity.pdbx_description
1 polymer ?
#
loop_
_entity_poly.entity_id
_entity_poly.type
_entity_poly.pdbx_seq_one_letter_code
_entity_poly.pdbx_strand_id
1 'polypeptide(L)'
;MQKKSSPEGPVASALKTQRAQRDRERSNPRPLRASTVKILTSGKLSEIAWLRHGFSTRQGGVSQEYGGQQLNLGFTAEDTAENVVRNRRRLLCKLKAVDESGKAWPLVLLHQVHSAAIHRVFGVIGGQRGPEWARLGKNKALETAGDGLITSAAGVLLGVGVADCFPVIVADRKRRAVGGFHAGWRGTGQRIVEKGVGEMRRQFGCDPEDLVAAIGPGIGACCYEIGEEVEDEFDSQFAYSKELFEDVFDSWSLKTKYPMLFLNQRAPGHGEPAMSRHLDLVKANWCQLLDAGVPAENIESMNLCTACHTELFFSYRKERVTGRMLAVVGMR
;
A
#
# COMPACT_ATOMS: atom_id res chain seq x y z
N MET A 1 67.20 -5.27 -27.37
CA MET A 1 66.56 -3.99 -27.04
C MET A 1 65.46 -4.30 -26.00
N GLN A 2 65.75 -4.09 -24.70
CA GLN A 2 64.78 -4.26 -23.63
C GLN A 2 64.00 -2.97 -23.47
N LYS A 3 62.63 -3.02 -23.60
CA LYS A 3 61.76 -1.89 -23.29
C LYS A 3 61.66 -1.77 -21.75
N LYS A 4 62.18 -0.69 -21.18
CA LYS A 4 61.94 -0.29 -19.80
C LYS A 4 60.52 0.18 -19.64
N SER A 5 59.74 -0.45 -18.75
CA SER A 5 58.43 0.02 -18.26
C SER A 5 58.62 1.20 -17.32
N SER A 6 58.05 2.34 -17.61
CA SER A 6 58.03 3.51 -16.74
C SER A 6 57.22 3.24 -15.46
N PRO A 7 57.62 3.72 -14.30
CA PRO A 7 56.85 3.56 -13.05
C PRO A 7 55.58 4.44 -13.09
N GLU A 8 54.43 3.84 -12.82
CA GLU A 8 53.16 4.56 -12.63
C GLU A 8 53.27 5.54 -11.45
N GLY A 9 52.95 6.79 -11.66
CA GLY A 9 53.04 7.82 -10.63
C GLY A 9 52.02 7.63 -9.51
N PRO A 10 52.26 8.22 -8.33
CA PRO A 10 51.46 8.03 -7.10
C PRO A 10 49.95 8.35 -7.26
N VAL A 11 49.61 9.23 -8.20
CA VAL A 11 48.20 9.57 -8.48
C VAL A 11 47.44 8.43 -9.18
N ALA A 12 48.10 7.70 -10.10
CA ALA A 12 47.50 6.55 -10.79
C ALA A 12 47.25 5.38 -9.86
N SER A 13 48.12 5.16 -8.86
CA SER A 13 47.94 4.15 -7.79
C SER A 13 46.78 4.48 -6.87
N ALA A 14 46.64 5.76 -6.46
CA ALA A 14 45.54 6.21 -5.61
C ALA A 14 44.16 6.06 -6.29
N LEU A 15 44.07 6.35 -7.59
CA LEU A 15 42.86 6.20 -8.39
C LEU A 15 42.46 4.72 -8.57
N LYS A 16 43.41 3.81 -8.74
CA LYS A 16 43.17 2.35 -8.80
C LYS A 16 42.66 1.82 -7.45
N THR A 17 43.23 2.31 -6.36
CA THR A 17 42.80 1.91 -4.99
C THR A 17 41.38 2.41 -4.68
N GLN A 18 41.05 3.65 -5.06
CA GLN A 18 39.68 4.19 -4.86
C GLN A 18 38.65 3.47 -5.75
N ARG A 19 39.02 3.06 -6.97
CA ARG A 19 38.14 2.31 -7.86
C ARG A 19 37.88 0.89 -7.31
N ALA A 20 38.90 0.20 -6.84
CA ALA A 20 38.80 -1.11 -6.20
C ALA A 20 37.98 -1.05 -4.90
N GLN A 21 38.07 0.04 -4.14
CA GLN A 21 37.29 0.26 -2.92
C GLN A 21 35.81 0.52 -3.24
N ARG A 22 35.49 1.30 -4.26
CA ARG A 22 34.12 1.50 -4.80
C ARG A 22 33.51 0.20 -5.33
N ASP A 23 34.29 -0.64 -6.01
CA ASP A 23 33.82 -1.91 -6.54
C ASP A 23 33.60 -2.95 -5.41
N ARG A 24 34.39 -2.93 -4.34
CA ARG A 24 34.14 -3.72 -3.11
C ARG A 24 32.91 -3.25 -2.34
N GLU A 25 32.62 -1.96 -2.28
CA GLU A 25 31.41 -1.41 -1.68
C GLU A 25 30.15 -1.74 -2.50
N ARG A 26 30.26 -1.89 -3.82
CA ARG A 26 29.17 -2.37 -4.69
C ARG A 26 28.91 -3.87 -4.56
N SER A 27 29.95 -4.67 -4.31
CA SER A 27 29.85 -6.13 -4.18
C SER A 27 29.43 -6.62 -2.79
N ASN A 28 29.50 -5.77 -1.77
CA ASN A 28 29.06 -6.11 -0.41
C ASN A 28 28.23 -4.96 0.19
N PRO A 29 26.94 -4.87 -0.18
CA PRO A 29 26.08 -3.82 0.34
C PRO A 29 26.01 -3.98 1.86
N ARG A 30 26.41 -2.94 2.59
CA ARG A 30 26.26 -2.87 4.05
C ARG A 30 24.87 -3.33 4.43
N PRO A 31 24.70 -4.18 5.46
CA PRO A 31 23.39 -4.62 5.89
C PRO A 31 22.53 -3.38 6.20
N LEU A 32 21.45 -3.23 5.45
CA LEU A 32 20.51 -2.13 5.59
C LEU A 32 19.95 -2.20 7.01
N ARG A 33 20.15 -1.16 7.82
CA ARG A 33 19.57 -1.10 9.16
C ARG A 33 18.05 -1.14 9.05
N ALA A 34 17.46 -2.32 9.28
CA ALA A 34 16.02 -2.56 9.26
C ALA A 34 15.27 -1.75 10.33
N SER A 35 15.98 -1.17 11.29
CA SER A 35 15.43 -0.50 12.48
C SER A 35 14.69 0.80 12.21
N THR A 36 14.82 1.41 11.03
CA THR A 36 14.19 2.69 10.71
C THR A 36 12.87 2.55 9.94
N VAL A 37 12.60 1.38 9.34
CA VAL A 37 11.34 1.15 8.60
C VAL A 37 10.20 0.97 9.60
N LYS A 38 9.17 1.83 9.50
CA LYS A 38 7.98 1.78 10.33
C LYS A 38 6.83 1.11 9.57
N ILE A 39 6.29 0.06 10.16
CA ILE A 39 5.17 -0.74 9.62
C ILE A 39 4.09 -0.82 10.69
N LEU A 40 2.85 -0.69 10.27
CA LEU A 40 1.67 -0.97 11.09
C LEU A 40 1.22 -2.40 10.84
N THR A 41 0.71 -3.05 11.87
CA THR A 41 0.16 -4.41 11.80
C THR A 41 -1.22 -4.45 12.45
N SER A 42 -2.11 -5.27 11.91
CA SER A 42 -3.39 -5.57 12.54
C SER A 42 -3.19 -6.50 13.74
N GLY A 43 -3.84 -6.20 14.85
CA GLY A 43 -3.85 -7.06 16.04
C GLY A 43 -4.44 -8.43 15.72
N LYS A 44 -5.61 -8.45 15.09
CA LYS A 44 -6.33 -9.69 14.71
C LYS A 44 -5.55 -10.56 13.73
N LEU A 45 -4.93 -9.97 12.70
CA LEU A 45 -4.08 -10.71 11.77
C LEU A 45 -2.78 -11.19 12.41
N SER A 46 -2.26 -10.49 13.42
CA SER A 46 -1.04 -10.87 14.14
C SER A 46 -1.20 -12.12 15.00
N GLU A 47 -2.43 -12.50 15.35
CA GLU A 47 -2.74 -13.75 16.06
C GLU A 47 -2.52 -14.98 15.17
N ILE A 48 -2.45 -14.82 13.84
CA ILE A 48 -2.24 -15.91 12.88
C ILE A 48 -0.74 -16.17 12.73
N ALA A 49 -0.20 -17.15 13.41
CA ALA A 49 1.24 -17.40 13.57
C ALA A 49 2.01 -17.57 12.24
N TRP A 50 1.38 -18.17 11.23
CA TRP A 50 1.98 -18.41 9.92
C TRP A 50 1.89 -17.20 8.98
N LEU A 51 1.08 -16.19 9.32
CA LEU A 51 0.87 -15.02 8.47
C LEU A 51 2.06 -14.03 8.58
N ARG A 52 2.37 -13.40 7.47
CA ARG A 52 3.20 -12.22 7.38
C ARG A 52 2.38 -11.12 6.74
N HIS A 53 2.18 -10.01 7.44
CA HIS A 53 1.41 -8.89 6.94
C HIS A 53 1.94 -7.56 7.48
N GLY A 54 1.57 -6.49 6.83
CA GLY A 54 1.87 -5.15 7.30
C GLY A 54 1.44 -4.07 6.32
N PHE A 55 1.19 -2.89 6.87
CA PHE A 55 0.90 -1.67 6.15
C PHE A 55 2.09 -0.73 6.34
N SER A 56 2.82 -0.44 5.27
CA SER A 56 3.99 0.43 5.38
C SER A 56 3.57 1.87 5.66
N THR A 57 4.45 2.59 6.33
CA THR A 57 4.39 4.06 6.35
C THR A 57 5.35 4.63 5.30
N ARG A 58 5.41 5.96 5.16
CA ARG A 58 6.41 6.65 4.34
C ARG A 58 7.81 6.71 4.96
N GLN A 59 7.96 6.30 6.23
CA GLN A 59 9.17 6.51 7.03
C GLN A 59 10.21 5.41 6.87
N GLY A 60 11.49 5.78 6.90
CA GLY A 60 12.62 4.85 6.99
C GLY A 60 13.14 4.33 5.66
N GLY A 61 12.89 5.04 4.56
CA GLY A 61 13.39 4.71 3.23
C GLY A 61 14.69 5.42 2.85
N VAL A 62 14.91 5.50 1.53
CA VAL A 62 16.09 6.14 0.92
C VAL A 62 15.70 7.17 -0.15
N SER A 63 14.43 7.29 -0.52
CA SER A 63 13.95 8.26 -1.50
C SER A 63 14.03 9.67 -0.93
N GLN A 64 14.49 10.65 -1.71
CA GLN A 64 14.69 12.03 -1.30
C GLN A 64 13.60 12.96 -1.83
N GLU A 65 12.92 12.55 -2.87
CA GLU A 65 12.03 13.36 -3.72
C GLU A 65 10.75 13.82 -2.98
N TYR A 66 10.41 13.16 -1.87
CA TYR A 66 9.17 13.41 -1.11
C TYR A 66 9.43 14.03 0.28
N GLY A 67 10.45 14.88 0.39
CA GLY A 67 10.73 15.61 1.63
C GLY A 67 11.63 14.89 2.62
N GLY A 68 12.60 14.09 2.14
CA GLY A 68 13.62 13.44 2.97
C GLY A 68 13.69 11.94 2.79
N GLN A 69 14.26 11.20 3.72
CA GLN A 69 14.50 9.75 3.62
C GLN A 69 13.19 8.95 3.68
N GLN A 70 12.43 8.96 2.58
CA GLN A 70 11.10 8.37 2.49
C GLN A 70 11.12 6.94 1.96
N LEU A 71 10.19 6.13 2.45
CA LEU A 71 9.98 4.73 2.04
C LEU A 71 8.98 4.67 0.87
N ASN A 72 9.33 5.28 -0.27
CA ASN A 72 8.54 5.11 -1.47
C ASN A 72 8.70 3.69 -2.02
N LEU A 73 7.60 2.99 -2.23
CA LEU A 73 7.55 1.58 -2.67
C LEU A 73 6.94 1.41 -4.08
N GLY A 74 6.44 2.52 -4.67
CA GLY A 74 5.92 2.56 -6.03
C GLY A 74 6.93 3.10 -7.03
N PHE A 75 6.90 2.60 -8.26
CA PHE A 75 7.67 3.20 -9.35
C PHE A 75 6.90 4.43 -9.86
N THR A 76 7.30 5.60 -9.38
CA THR A 76 6.77 6.91 -9.76
C THR A 76 7.75 7.61 -10.69
N ALA A 77 7.30 8.65 -11.39
CA ALA A 77 8.15 9.38 -12.32
C ALA A 77 9.30 10.15 -11.63
N GLU A 78 9.05 10.55 -10.38
CA GLU A 78 9.96 11.40 -9.59
C GLU A 78 11.09 10.61 -8.93
N ASP A 79 10.88 9.31 -8.64
CA ASP A 79 11.86 8.51 -7.90
C ASP A 79 12.60 7.52 -8.78
N THR A 80 13.84 7.22 -8.41
CA THR A 80 14.65 6.25 -9.16
C THR A 80 14.19 4.82 -8.87
N ALA A 81 14.21 3.97 -9.89
CA ALA A 81 13.91 2.55 -9.72
C ALA A 81 14.85 1.87 -8.69
N GLU A 82 16.08 2.35 -8.57
CA GLU A 82 17.06 1.84 -7.59
C GLU A 82 16.61 2.12 -6.16
N ASN A 83 16.12 3.33 -5.87
CA ASN A 83 15.59 3.69 -4.56
C ASN A 83 14.37 2.83 -4.20
N VAL A 84 13.42 2.66 -5.13
CA VAL A 84 12.24 1.82 -4.93
C VAL A 84 12.64 0.37 -4.62
N VAL A 85 13.59 -0.20 -5.38
CA VAL A 85 14.10 -1.57 -5.12
C VAL A 85 14.76 -1.68 -3.74
N ARG A 86 15.57 -0.68 -3.34
CA ARG A 86 16.19 -0.63 -2.01
C ARG A 86 15.14 -0.53 -0.91
N ASN A 87 14.12 0.30 -1.09
CA ASN A 87 13.02 0.46 -0.14
C ASN A 87 12.21 -0.84 0.00
N ARG A 88 11.88 -1.51 -1.10
CA ARG A 88 11.19 -2.82 -1.07
C ARG A 88 12.01 -3.87 -0.31
N ARG A 89 13.32 -3.95 -0.52
CA ARG A 89 14.19 -4.85 0.25
C ARG A 89 14.15 -4.54 1.75
N ARG A 90 14.17 -3.24 2.14
CA ARG A 90 14.03 -2.83 3.54
C ARG A 90 12.71 -3.29 4.15
N LEU A 91 11.61 -3.11 3.42
CA LEU A 91 10.29 -3.57 3.84
C LEU A 91 10.27 -5.10 4.07
N LEU A 92 10.76 -5.88 3.10
CA LEU A 92 10.81 -7.35 3.16
C LEU A 92 11.66 -7.86 4.33
N CYS A 93 12.83 -7.26 4.55
CA CYS A 93 13.67 -7.56 5.72
C CYS A 93 12.95 -7.27 7.04
N LYS A 94 12.23 -6.14 7.14
CA LYS A 94 11.47 -5.78 8.34
C LYS A 94 10.35 -6.77 8.64
N LEU A 95 9.68 -7.28 7.61
CA LEU A 95 8.61 -8.29 7.71
C LEU A 95 9.12 -9.71 7.98
N LYS A 96 10.44 -9.92 7.93
CA LYS A 96 11.05 -11.26 7.98
C LYS A 96 10.46 -12.20 6.91
N ALA A 97 10.13 -11.64 5.73
CA ALA A 97 9.63 -12.38 4.58
C ALA A 97 10.80 -12.91 3.75
N VAL A 98 11.51 -13.88 4.33
CA VAL A 98 12.68 -14.55 3.74
C VAL A 98 12.52 -16.06 3.88
N ASP A 99 13.08 -16.80 2.94
CA ASP A 99 13.17 -18.25 3.01
C ASP A 99 14.30 -18.70 3.96
N GLU A 100 14.48 -20.00 4.11
CA GLU A 100 15.52 -20.60 4.99
C GLU A 100 16.95 -20.21 4.58
N SER A 101 17.18 -19.86 3.31
CA SER A 101 18.46 -19.36 2.80
C SER A 101 18.66 -17.86 3.03
N GLY A 102 17.68 -17.16 3.60
CA GLY A 102 17.69 -15.70 3.79
C GLY A 102 17.31 -14.92 2.52
N LYS A 103 16.85 -15.58 1.45
CA LYS A 103 16.38 -14.93 0.23
C LYS A 103 14.97 -14.39 0.46
N ALA A 104 14.76 -13.15 0.04
CA ALA A 104 13.44 -12.51 0.14
C ALA A 104 12.39 -13.25 -0.71
N TRP A 105 11.18 -13.38 -0.15
CA TRP A 105 10.04 -13.91 -0.88
C TRP A 105 9.69 -13.03 -2.08
N PRO A 106 9.21 -13.60 -3.19
CA PRO A 106 8.64 -12.84 -4.29
C PRO A 106 7.52 -11.93 -3.81
N LEU A 107 7.58 -10.66 -4.19
CA LEU A 107 6.53 -9.68 -3.96
C LEU A 107 5.76 -9.49 -5.28
N VAL A 108 4.48 -9.85 -5.25
CA VAL A 108 3.58 -9.78 -6.40
C VAL A 108 2.71 -8.52 -6.30
N LEU A 109 2.69 -7.75 -7.37
CA LEU A 109 1.92 -6.51 -7.52
C LEU A 109 1.17 -6.55 -8.85
N LEU A 110 0.05 -5.84 -8.95
CA LEU A 110 -0.70 -5.64 -10.19
C LEU A 110 -0.51 -4.22 -10.74
N HIS A 111 -0.82 -4.05 -12.00
CA HIS A 111 -1.14 -2.74 -12.56
C HIS A 111 -2.54 -2.35 -12.08
N GLN A 112 -2.59 -1.60 -10.98
CA GLN A 112 -3.84 -1.18 -10.36
C GLN A 112 -4.54 -0.14 -11.24
N VAL A 113 -5.76 -0.43 -11.65
CA VAL A 113 -6.58 0.37 -12.58
C VAL A 113 -7.90 0.82 -11.95
N HIS A 114 -8.03 0.68 -10.63
CA HIS A 114 -9.24 0.98 -9.86
C HIS A 114 -10.45 0.16 -10.31
N SER A 115 -10.24 -1.11 -10.61
CA SER A 115 -11.25 -2.09 -10.99
C SER A 115 -11.64 -2.98 -9.81
N ALA A 116 -12.51 -3.97 -10.07
CA ALA A 116 -12.77 -5.09 -9.15
C ALA A 116 -12.22 -6.43 -9.71
N ALA A 117 -11.24 -6.38 -10.62
CA ALA A 117 -10.60 -7.57 -11.14
C ALA A 117 -9.64 -8.18 -10.11
N ILE A 118 -9.78 -9.49 -9.88
CA ILE A 118 -9.05 -10.24 -8.88
C ILE A 118 -8.29 -11.38 -9.55
N HIS A 119 -7.02 -11.53 -9.22
CA HIS A 119 -6.13 -12.53 -9.80
C HIS A 119 -5.61 -13.50 -8.74
N ARG A 120 -5.66 -14.80 -9.09
CA ARG A 120 -5.04 -15.84 -8.28
C ARG A 120 -3.56 -15.94 -8.58
N VAL A 121 -2.75 -15.91 -7.52
CA VAL A 121 -1.31 -16.14 -7.58
C VAL A 121 -1.02 -17.59 -7.24
N PHE A 122 -0.34 -18.29 -8.16
CA PHE A 122 0.13 -19.65 -7.96
C PHE A 122 1.55 -19.60 -7.37
N GLY A 123 1.86 -20.53 -6.46
CA GLY A 123 3.19 -20.62 -5.86
C GLY A 123 4.27 -21.01 -6.87
N VAL A 124 5.52 -20.80 -6.50
CA VAL A 124 6.68 -21.28 -7.24
C VAL A 124 6.79 -22.79 -7.01
N ILE A 125 6.34 -23.60 -7.96
CA ILE A 125 6.49 -25.06 -7.91
C ILE A 125 7.84 -25.43 -8.54
N GLY A 126 8.70 -26.07 -7.72
CA GLY A 126 9.82 -26.90 -8.22
C GLY A 126 10.82 -26.23 -9.15
N GLY A 127 11.38 -25.08 -8.78
CA GLY A 127 12.48 -24.43 -9.53
C GLY A 127 12.06 -23.80 -10.86
N GLN A 128 10.85 -23.98 -11.31
CA GLN A 128 10.27 -23.20 -12.40
C GLN A 128 9.82 -21.84 -11.84
N ARG A 129 10.29 -20.79 -12.49
CA ARG A 129 9.97 -19.41 -12.13
C ARG A 129 8.46 -19.26 -12.21
N GLY A 130 7.83 -18.81 -11.13
CA GLY A 130 6.48 -18.26 -11.21
C GLY A 130 6.41 -17.22 -12.34
N PRO A 131 5.21 -16.77 -12.76
CA PRO A 131 5.08 -15.85 -13.88
C PRO A 131 6.11 -14.73 -13.74
N GLU A 132 6.72 -14.30 -14.84
CA GLU A 132 7.85 -13.32 -14.88
C GLU A 132 7.58 -12.02 -14.13
N TRP A 133 6.32 -11.73 -13.83
CA TRP A 133 5.85 -10.58 -13.07
C TRP A 133 6.07 -10.67 -11.53
N ALA A 134 6.48 -11.82 -10.98
CA ALA A 134 6.82 -11.97 -9.56
C ALA A 134 8.21 -11.44 -9.18
N ARG A 135 8.91 -10.72 -10.05
CA ARG A 135 10.28 -10.26 -9.81
C ARG A 135 10.33 -8.89 -9.14
N LEU A 136 11.25 -8.74 -8.18
CA LEU A 136 11.63 -7.46 -7.54
C LEU A 136 12.22 -6.39 -8.47
N GLY A 137 12.33 -6.62 -9.76
CA GLY A 137 13.02 -5.76 -10.73
C GLY A 137 12.11 -5.18 -11.80
N LYS A 138 12.59 -4.11 -12.42
CA LYS A 138 11.96 -3.31 -13.47
C LYS A 138 11.07 -4.10 -14.43
N ASN A 139 9.86 -3.61 -14.64
CA ASN A 139 9.12 -3.52 -15.90
C ASN A 139 8.30 -4.69 -16.43
N LYS A 140 8.09 -5.83 -15.79
CA LYS A 140 7.14 -6.83 -16.33
C LYS A 140 6.09 -7.38 -15.36
N ALA A 141 6.18 -7.04 -14.08
CA ALA A 141 5.20 -7.48 -13.09
C ALA A 141 3.83 -6.79 -13.25
N LEU A 142 3.78 -5.71 -14.00
CA LEU A 142 2.66 -4.77 -14.07
C LEU A 142 1.88 -4.86 -15.40
N GLU A 143 1.98 -5.95 -16.16
CA GLU A 143 1.20 -6.09 -17.40
C GLU A 143 -0.22 -6.60 -17.10
N THR A 144 -0.46 -7.24 -15.96
CA THR A 144 -1.79 -7.72 -15.59
C THR A 144 -2.54 -6.62 -14.83
N ALA A 145 -3.56 -6.07 -15.47
CA ALA A 145 -4.44 -5.06 -14.88
C ALA A 145 -5.39 -5.72 -13.87
N GLY A 146 -5.52 -5.09 -12.70
CA GLY A 146 -6.43 -5.55 -11.65
C GLY A 146 -6.10 -4.93 -10.31
N ASP A 147 -6.96 -5.14 -9.33
CA ASP A 147 -6.88 -4.47 -8.05
C ASP A 147 -7.01 -5.44 -6.85
N GLY A 148 -7.16 -6.72 -7.13
CA GLY A 148 -7.21 -7.79 -6.12
C GLY A 148 -6.27 -8.95 -6.42
N LEU A 149 -5.60 -9.46 -5.39
CA LEU A 149 -4.73 -10.63 -5.43
C LEU A 149 -5.14 -11.62 -4.36
N ILE A 150 -5.20 -12.91 -4.71
CA ILE A 150 -5.45 -14.00 -3.75
C ILE A 150 -4.46 -15.14 -3.95
N THR A 151 -4.08 -15.83 -2.87
CA THR A 151 -3.21 -17.00 -2.94
C THR A 151 -3.39 -17.94 -1.76
N SER A 152 -3.13 -19.24 -1.99
CA SER A 152 -2.90 -20.25 -0.94
C SER A 152 -1.47 -20.78 -0.97
N ALA A 153 -0.57 -20.13 -1.69
CA ALA A 153 0.81 -20.53 -1.81
C ALA A 153 1.67 -19.90 -0.70
N ALA A 154 2.46 -20.73 -0.02
CA ALA A 154 3.47 -20.26 0.95
C ALA A 154 4.67 -19.62 0.24
N GLY A 155 5.38 -18.74 0.96
CA GLY A 155 6.61 -18.14 0.47
C GLY A 155 6.43 -17.07 -0.62
N VAL A 156 5.22 -16.52 -0.77
CA VAL A 156 4.88 -15.44 -1.69
C VAL A 156 4.20 -14.31 -0.91
N LEU A 157 4.50 -13.07 -1.26
CA LEU A 157 3.83 -11.87 -0.75
C LEU A 157 2.96 -11.25 -1.84
N LEU A 158 1.72 -10.99 -1.50
CA LEU A 158 0.81 -10.12 -2.25
C LEU A 158 1.01 -8.69 -1.79
N GLY A 159 1.10 -7.75 -2.71
CA GLY A 159 1.26 -6.33 -2.41
C GLY A 159 0.16 -5.48 -3.03
N VAL A 160 -0.33 -4.49 -2.28
CA VAL A 160 -1.30 -3.49 -2.70
C VAL A 160 -0.67 -2.11 -2.52
N GLY A 161 -0.48 -1.39 -3.63
CA GLY A 161 0.08 -0.03 -3.63
C GLY A 161 -0.99 1.00 -3.34
N VAL A 162 -0.74 1.92 -2.41
CA VAL A 162 -1.72 2.93 -2.00
C VAL A 162 -1.09 4.30 -1.74
N ALA A 163 -1.89 5.34 -2.03
CA ALA A 163 -1.76 6.70 -1.55
C ALA A 163 -3.19 7.26 -1.56
N ASP A 164 -3.87 7.16 -0.43
CA ASP A 164 -5.26 7.46 -0.11
C ASP A 164 -6.27 6.31 -0.27
N CYS A 165 -6.21 5.47 -1.32
CA CYS A 165 -7.08 4.30 -1.41
C CYS A 165 -6.84 3.33 -0.24
N PHE A 166 -7.89 2.61 0.18
CA PHE A 166 -7.79 1.66 1.28
C PHE A 166 -7.21 0.33 0.81
N PRO A 167 -6.15 -0.18 1.44
CA PRO A 167 -5.76 -1.57 1.28
C PRO A 167 -6.58 -2.44 2.24
N VAL A 168 -7.18 -3.50 1.75
CA VAL A 168 -7.89 -4.49 2.57
C VAL A 168 -7.16 -5.82 2.48
N ILE A 169 -6.77 -6.36 3.62
CA ILE A 169 -6.13 -7.68 3.75
C ILE A 169 -7.14 -8.65 4.36
N VAL A 170 -7.26 -9.82 3.77
CA VAL A 170 -8.10 -10.93 4.26
C VAL A 170 -7.25 -12.19 4.38
N ALA A 171 -7.42 -12.94 5.47
CA ALA A 171 -6.75 -14.21 5.70
C ALA A 171 -7.72 -15.26 6.23
N ASP A 172 -7.67 -16.48 5.69
CA ASP A 172 -8.41 -17.63 6.18
C ASP A 172 -7.56 -18.43 7.17
N ARG A 173 -8.01 -18.54 8.43
CA ARG A 173 -7.28 -19.23 9.50
C ARG A 173 -7.14 -20.73 9.26
N LYS A 174 -8.15 -21.36 8.63
CA LYS A 174 -8.22 -22.81 8.43
C LYS A 174 -7.63 -23.25 7.09
N ARG A 175 -8.01 -22.58 6.00
CA ARG A 175 -7.58 -22.94 4.64
C ARG A 175 -6.18 -22.44 4.29
N ARG A 176 -5.61 -21.56 5.13
CA ARG A 176 -4.32 -20.92 4.85
C ARG A 176 -4.33 -20.28 3.48
N ALA A 177 -5.27 -19.39 3.27
CA ALA A 177 -5.38 -18.57 2.08
C ALA A 177 -5.37 -17.10 2.46
N VAL A 178 -4.85 -16.23 1.60
CA VAL A 178 -4.78 -14.80 1.83
C VAL A 178 -5.22 -14.02 0.61
N GLY A 179 -5.78 -12.83 0.84
CA GLY A 179 -6.13 -11.86 -0.18
C GLY A 179 -5.66 -10.46 0.19
N GLY A 180 -5.35 -9.68 -0.83
CA GLY A 180 -5.04 -8.25 -0.72
C GLY A 180 -5.78 -7.48 -1.80
N PHE A 181 -6.54 -6.44 -1.41
CA PHE A 181 -7.45 -5.71 -2.30
C PHE A 181 -7.19 -4.21 -2.22
N HIS A 182 -7.14 -3.55 -3.37
CA HIS A 182 -7.02 -2.10 -3.51
C HIS A 182 -8.42 -1.50 -3.62
N ALA A 183 -8.93 -0.99 -2.51
CA ALA A 183 -10.27 -0.44 -2.39
C ALA A 183 -10.26 1.10 -2.48
N GLY A 184 -10.02 1.64 -3.67
CA GLY A 184 -10.37 3.02 -4.02
C GLY A 184 -11.88 3.14 -4.28
N TRP A 185 -12.42 4.36 -4.45
CA TRP A 185 -13.86 4.56 -4.60
C TRP A 185 -14.48 3.73 -5.74
N ARG A 186 -13.83 3.66 -6.92
CA ARG A 186 -14.31 2.85 -8.04
C ARG A 186 -14.32 1.35 -7.74
N GLY A 187 -13.24 0.84 -7.14
CA GLY A 187 -13.16 -0.56 -6.73
C GLY A 187 -14.18 -0.89 -5.63
N THR A 188 -14.37 0.02 -4.67
CA THR A 188 -15.37 -0.12 -3.61
C THR A 188 -16.79 -0.07 -4.18
N GLY A 189 -17.11 0.88 -5.08
CA GLY A 189 -18.39 0.92 -5.79
C GLY A 189 -18.67 -0.38 -6.57
N GLN A 190 -17.64 -0.96 -7.19
CA GLN A 190 -17.73 -2.25 -7.87
C GLN A 190 -17.67 -3.48 -6.93
N ARG A 191 -17.71 -3.29 -5.61
CA ARG A 191 -17.71 -4.34 -4.58
C ARG A 191 -16.47 -5.25 -4.59
N ILE A 192 -15.27 -4.65 -4.73
CA ILE A 192 -14.02 -5.43 -4.84
C ILE A 192 -13.76 -6.32 -3.62
N VAL A 193 -14.11 -5.86 -2.41
CA VAL A 193 -13.84 -6.61 -1.17
C VAL A 193 -14.80 -7.79 -1.05
N GLU A 194 -16.09 -7.60 -1.31
CA GLU A 194 -17.10 -8.66 -1.34
C GLU A 194 -16.78 -9.71 -2.40
N LYS A 195 -16.44 -9.25 -3.63
CA LYS A 195 -15.97 -10.14 -4.71
C LYS A 195 -14.70 -10.88 -4.32
N GLY A 196 -13.80 -10.23 -3.59
CA GLY A 196 -12.57 -10.84 -3.08
C GLY A 196 -12.83 -12.01 -2.15
N VAL A 197 -13.72 -11.86 -1.19
CA VAL A 197 -14.18 -12.94 -0.30
C VAL A 197 -14.84 -14.05 -1.13
N GLY A 198 -15.70 -13.69 -2.09
CA GLY A 198 -16.33 -14.66 -3.01
C GLY A 198 -15.31 -15.46 -3.82
N GLU A 199 -14.25 -14.80 -4.33
CA GLU A 199 -13.17 -15.49 -5.05
C GLU A 199 -12.34 -16.40 -4.12
N MET A 200 -12.05 -16.00 -2.88
CA MET A 200 -11.38 -16.85 -1.90
C MET A 200 -12.22 -18.11 -1.60
N ARG A 201 -13.54 -17.92 -1.44
CA ARG A 201 -14.47 -19.05 -1.27
C ARG A 201 -14.46 -19.97 -2.49
N ARG A 202 -14.56 -19.41 -3.69
CA ARG A 202 -14.61 -20.18 -4.95
C ARG A 202 -13.31 -20.93 -5.24
N GLN A 203 -12.15 -20.30 -4.99
CA GLN A 203 -10.83 -20.82 -5.38
C GLN A 203 -10.21 -21.75 -4.34
N PHE A 204 -10.49 -21.52 -3.06
CA PHE A 204 -9.82 -22.21 -1.95
C PHE A 204 -10.80 -22.88 -0.98
N GLY A 205 -12.11 -22.73 -1.19
CA GLY A 205 -13.14 -23.26 -0.28
C GLY A 205 -13.13 -22.59 1.08
N CYS A 206 -12.77 -21.30 1.13
CA CYS A 206 -12.81 -20.51 2.35
C CYS A 206 -14.25 -20.36 2.85
N ASP A 207 -14.43 -20.47 4.16
CA ASP A 207 -15.68 -20.11 4.83
C ASP A 207 -15.55 -18.67 5.35
N PRO A 208 -16.48 -17.76 5.02
CA PRO A 208 -16.43 -16.39 5.53
C PRO A 208 -16.31 -16.30 7.06
N GLU A 209 -16.90 -17.23 7.82
CA GLU A 209 -16.81 -17.28 9.29
C GLU A 209 -15.37 -17.50 9.80
N ASP A 210 -14.51 -18.12 8.99
CA ASP A 210 -13.09 -18.37 9.31
C ASP A 210 -12.16 -17.26 8.86
N LEU A 211 -12.69 -16.26 8.14
CA LEU A 211 -11.90 -15.14 7.64
C LEU A 211 -11.64 -14.11 8.74
N VAL A 212 -10.45 -13.53 8.65
CA VAL A 212 -10.05 -12.34 9.40
C VAL A 212 -9.65 -11.27 8.41
N ALA A 213 -10.18 -10.07 8.58
CA ALA A 213 -9.95 -8.96 7.68
C ALA A 213 -9.37 -7.74 8.40
N ALA A 214 -8.49 -7.01 7.71
CA ALA A 214 -7.98 -5.72 8.18
C ALA A 214 -8.07 -4.68 7.07
N ILE A 215 -8.72 -3.55 7.38
CA ILE A 215 -8.76 -2.36 6.55
C ILE A 215 -7.61 -1.47 7.01
N GLY A 216 -6.62 -1.25 6.13
CA GLY A 216 -5.43 -0.45 6.43
C GLY A 216 -5.69 1.06 6.37
N PRO A 217 -4.63 1.90 6.49
CA PRO A 217 -4.74 3.34 6.36
C PRO A 217 -5.17 3.77 4.95
N GLY A 218 -6.06 4.75 4.87
CA GLY A 218 -6.53 5.36 3.64
C GLY A 218 -7.10 6.75 3.93
N ILE A 219 -7.67 7.43 2.93
CA ILE A 219 -8.25 8.75 3.14
C ILE A 219 -9.60 8.62 3.84
N GLY A 220 -9.70 9.12 5.08
CA GLY A 220 -10.94 9.09 5.85
C GLY A 220 -11.98 10.11 5.35
N ALA A 221 -13.23 9.92 5.78
CA ALA A 221 -14.34 10.84 5.48
C ALA A 221 -14.01 12.29 5.84
N CYS A 222 -13.23 12.51 6.90
CA CYS A 222 -12.75 13.85 7.29
C CYS A 222 -12.01 14.64 6.18
N CYS A 223 -11.49 13.96 5.13
CA CYS A 223 -10.71 14.57 4.06
C CYS A 223 -11.14 14.13 2.66
N TYR A 224 -12.09 13.20 2.55
CA TYR A 224 -12.47 12.63 1.26
C TYR A 224 -13.74 13.28 0.70
N GLU A 225 -13.59 14.53 0.27
CA GLU A 225 -14.60 15.25 -0.50
C GLU A 225 -14.79 14.58 -1.87
N ILE A 226 -16.04 14.45 -2.29
CA ILE A 226 -16.48 13.81 -3.53
C ILE A 226 -17.39 14.71 -4.35
N GLY A 227 -17.54 14.40 -5.66
CA GLY A 227 -18.53 14.98 -6.54
C GLY A 227 -19.80 14.12 -6.64
N GLU A 228 -20.82 14.65 -7.28
CA GLU A 228 -22.12 14.00 -7.49
C GLU A 228 -21.98 12.64 -8.20
N GLU A 229 -21.03 12.52 -9.13
CA GLU A 229 -20.79 11.27 -9.86
C GLU A 229 -20.40 10.09 -8.98
N VAL A 230 -19.76 10.36 -7.84
CA VAL A 230 -19.39 9.33 -6.86
C VAL A 230 -20.60 8.96 -5.99
N GLU A 231 -21.40 9.95 -5.61
CA GLU A 231 -22.63 9.76 -4.85
C GLU A 231 -23.62 8.90 -5.64
N ASP A 232 -23.88 9.25 -6.92
CA ASP A 232 -24.77 8.51 -7.81
C ASP A 232 -24.33 7.05 -8.00
N GLU A 233 -23.03 6.80 -8.18
CA GLU A 233 -22.49 5.44 -8.30
C GLU A 233 -22.77 4.63 -7.02
N PHE A 234 -22.51 5.20 -5.84
CA PHE A 234 -22.73 4.50 -4.57
C PHE A 234 -24.24 4.31 -4.28
N ASP A 235 -25.09 5.28 -4.60
CA ASP A 235 -26.53 5.18 -4.44
C ASP A 235 -27.13 4.06 -5.32
N SER A 236 -26.55 3.87 -6.51
CA SER A 236 -26.97 2.77 -7.40
C SER A 236 -26.56 1.39 -6.91
N GLN A 237 -25.50 1.29 -6.11
CA GLN A 237 -24.88 0.02 -5.71
C GLN A 237 -25.25 -0.43 -4.29
N PHE A 238 -25.53 0.50 -3.37
CA PHE A 238 -25.68 0.17 -1.95
C PHE A 238 -26.99 0.68 -1.38
N ALA A 239 -27.80 -0.21 -0.84
CA ALA A 239 -29.06 0.17 -0.15
C ALA A 239 -28.82 1.06 1.08
N TYR A 240 -27.62 0.99 1.65
CA TYR A 240 -27.17 1.79 2.80
C TYR A 240 -26.31 3.00 2.41
N SER A 241 -26.31 3.38 1.13
CA SER A 241 -25.45 4.46 0.60
C SER A 241 -25.55 5.76 1.39
N LYS A 242 -26.76 6.15 1.78
CA LYS A 242 -26.99 7.38 2.57
C LYS A 242 -26.21 7.45 3.88
N GLU A 243 -25.89 6.29 4.44
CA GLU A 243 -25.11 6.18 5.68
C GLU A 243 -23.58 6.32 5.42
N LEU A 244 -23.16 6.31 4.16
CA LEU A 244 -21.75 6.40 3.75
C LEU A 244 -21.32 7.85 3.52
N PHE A 245 -22.27 8.78 3.47
CA PHE A 245 -21.99 10.17 3.16
C PHE A 245 -22.16 11.07 4.39
N GLU A 246 -21.25 12.02 4.50
CA GLU A 246 -21.26 13.06 5.53
C GLU A 246 -21.18 14.45 4.86
N ASP A 247 -22.00 15.39 5.36
CA ASP A 247 -21.86 16.79 4.98
C ASP A 247 -20.89 17.48 5.93
N VAL A 248 -19.77 17.93 5.39
CA VAL A 248 -18.71 18.57 6.16
C VAL A 248 -18.69 20.07 5.86
N PHE A 249 -18.75 20.88 6.90
CA PHE A 249 -18.56 22.31 6.77
C PHE A 249 -17.07 22.62 6.66
N ASP A 250 -16.64 23.22 5.56
CA ASP A 250 -15.28 23.71 5.39
C ASP A 250 -14.98 24.91 6.30
N SER A 251 -14.85 24.61 7.59
CA SER A 251 -14.49 25.63 8.57
C SER A 251 -13.07 26.17 8.40
N TRP A 252 -12.22 25.48 7.66
CA TRP A 252 -10.81 25.86 7.49
C TRP A 252 -10.61 26.87 6.37
N SER A 253 -11.26 26.68 5.22
CA SER A 253 -11.23 27.68 4.14
C SER A 253 -11.91 28.98 4.58
N LEU A 254 -13.00 28.89 5.34
CA LEU A 254 -13.67 30.03 5.93
C LEU A 254 -12.80 30.74 6.99
N LYS A 255 -12.11 30.01 7.89
CA LYS A 255 -11.18 30.60 8.86
C LYS A 255 -10.00 31.29 8.19
N THR A 256 -9.47 30.72 7.11
CA THR A 256 -8.33 31.26 6.37
C THR A 256 -8.75 32.48 5.53
N LYS A 257 -9.94 32.42 4.91
CA LYS A 257 -10.44 33.48 4.03
C LYS A 257 -11.06 34.67 4.81
N TYR A 258 -11.63 34.36 5.98
CA TYR A 258 -12.32 35.35 6.82
C TYR A 258 -12.02 35.17 8.31
N PRO A 259 -10.77 35.40 8.75
CA PRO A 259 -10.38 35.19 10.15
C PRO A 259 -11.18 36.01 11.15
N MET A 260 -11.71 37.15 10.73
CA MET A 260 -12.50 38.06 11.61
C MET A 260 -13.96 37.59 11.78
N LEU A 261 -14.50 36.72 10.90
CA LEU A 261 -15.88 36.20 11.03
C LEU A 261 -16.07 35.27 12.24
N PHE A 262 -14.99 34.69 12.75
CA PHE A 262 -15.03 33.84 13.93
C PHE A 262 -14.85 34.60 15.26
N LEU A 263 -14.59 35.90 15.18
CA LEU A 263 -14.46 36.76 16.37
C LEU A 263 -15.76 37.47 16.75
N ASN A 264 -16.73 37.55 15.83
CA ASN A 264 -18.03 38.17 16.09
C ASN A 264 -19.16 37.42 15.37
N GLN A 265 -20.34 37.43 15.99
CA GLN A 265 -21.55 36.77 15.50
C GLN A 265 -21.85 37.08 14.04
N ARG A 266 -22.46 36.08 13.33
CA ARG A 266 -22.84 36.13 11.92
C ARG A 266 -23.35 37.51 11.49
N ALA A 267 -22.65 38.12 10.56
CA ALA A 267 -23.15 39.31 9.88
C ALA A 267 -24.35 38.95 8.97
N PRO A 268 -25.43 39.73 8.95
CA PRO A 268 -26.55 39.46 8.05
C PRO A 268 -26.10 39.59 6.59
N GLY A 269 -26.45 38.58 5.75
CA GLY A 269 -26.21 38.62 4.30
C GLY A 269 -25.09 37.74 3.79
N HIS A 270 -24.42 36.99 4.62
CA HIS A 270 -23.51 35.92 4.16
C HIS A 270 -24.29 34.62 3.92
N GLY A 271 -24.16 34.04 2.71
CA GLY A 271 -24.73 32.76 2.35
C GLY A 271 -24.30 31.66 3.32
N GLU A 272 -25.02 30.53 3.32
CA GLU A 272 -24.64 29.37 4.12
C GLU A 272 -23.20 28.97 3.83
N PRO A 273 -22.44 28.54 4.85
CA PRO A 273 -21.09 28.05 4.62
C PRO A 273 -21.13 26.93 3.60
N ALA A 274 -20.20 26.92 2.65
CA ALA A 274 -20.11 25.88 1.66
C ALA A 274 -20.00 24.51 2.37
N MET A 275 -20.96 23.65 2.13
CA MET A 275 -20.93 22.27 2.55
C MET A 275 -20.27 21.46 1.45
N SER A 276 -19.39 20.57 1.82
CA SER A 276 -18.82 19.55 0.92
C SER A 276 -19.30 18.16 1.31
N ARG A 277 -19.63 17.37 0.30
CA ARG A 277 -20.05 15.99 0.46
C ARG A 277 -18.85 15.09 0.60
N HIS A 278 -18.77 14.32 1.66
CA HIS A 278 -17.68 13.42 1.98
C HIS A 278 -18.15 11.98 2.01
N LEU A 279 -17.28 11.05 1.58
CA LEU A 279 -17.58 9.62 1.53
C LEU A 279 -16.72 8.84 2.55
N ASP A 280 -17.37 8.01 3.36
CA ASP A 280 -16.74 7.05 4.25
C ASP A 280 -16.46 5.70 3.57
N LEU A 281 -15.29 5.61 2.94
CA LEU A 281 -14.82 4.37 2.32
C LEU A 281 -14.48 3.27 3.34
N VAL A 282 -14.15 3.62 4.60
CA VAL A 282 -13.93 2.62 5.65
C VAL A 282 -15.22 1.88 5.92
N LYS A 283 -16.31 2.65 6.18
CA LYS A 283 -17.64 2.10 6.42
C LYS A 283 -18.13 1.27 5.24
N ALA A 284 -17.94 1.76 4.00
CA ALA A 284 -18.34 1.04 2.80
C ALA A 284 -17.65 -0.33 2.68
N ASN A 285 -16.32 -0.39 2.87
CA ASN A 285 -15.58 -1.65 2.82
C ASN A 285 -15.87 -2.57 4.01
N TRP A 286 -16.15 -2.00 5.19
CA TRP A 286 -16.58 -2.75 6.36
C TRP A 286 -17.92 -3.44 6.09
N CYS A 287 -18.91 -2.72 5.57
CA CYS A 287 -20.21 -3.28 5.19
C CYS A 287 -20.07 -4.40 4.15
N GLN A 288 -19.21 -4.23 3.13
CA GLN A 288 -18.95 -5.30 2.15
C GLN A 288 -18.38 -6.58 2.77
N LEU A 289 -17.52 -6.47 3.79
CA LEU A 289 -17.03 -7.63 4.53
C LEU A 289 -18.14 -8.33 5.30
N LEU A 290 -19.04 -7.56 5.94
CA LEU A 290 -20.21 -8.10 6.64
C LEU A 290 -21.18 -8.76 5.65
N ASP A 291 -21.50 -8.11 4.54
CA ASP A 291 -22.37 -8.63 3.48
C ASP A 291 -21.81 -9.94 2.86
N ALA A 292 -20.49 -10.07 2.81
CA ALA A 292 -19.79 -11.28 2.37
C ALA A 292 -19.80 -12.40 3.45
N GLY A 293 -20.31 -12.15 4.66
CA GLY A 293 -20.43 -13.09 5.76
C GLY A 293 -19.25 -13.15 6.71
N VAL A 294 -18.31 -12.18 6.63
CA VAL A 294 -17.20 -12.12 7.61
C VAL A 294 -17.72 -11.57 8.92
N PRO A 295 -17.55 -12.28 10.07
CA PRO A 295 -18.02 -11.81 11.36
C PRO A 295 -17.41 -10.46 11.77
N ALA A 296 -18.22 -9.58 12.34
CA ALA A 296 -17.77 -8.25 12.75
C ALA A 296 -16.58 -8.30 13.72
N GLU A 297 -16.56 -9.26 14.62
CA GLU A 297 -15.46 -9.50 15.55
C GLU A 297 -14.16 -9.94 14.87
N ASN A 298 -14.21 -10.40 13.63
CA ASN A 298 -13.03 -10.76 12.83
C ASN A 298 -12.54 -9.63 11.93
N ILE A 299 -13.22 -8.49 11.87
CA ILE A 299 -12.84 -7.33 11.10
C ILE A 299 -12.12 -6.32 12.00
N GLU A 300 -11.07 -5.70 11.51
CA GLU A 300 -10.34 -4.60 12.16
C GLU A 300 -10.14 -3.46 11.16
N SER A 301 -10.40 -2.23 11.58
CA SER A 301 -10.01 -1.03 10.82
C SER A 301 -8.97 -0.25 11.60
N MET A 302 -7.93 0.23 10.93
CA MET A 302 -6.90 1.06 11.56
C MET A 302 -7.38 2.49 11.83
N ASN A 303 -8.45 2.94 11.17
CA ASN A 303 -9.05 4.27 11.32
C ASN A 303 -8.03 5.43 11.26
N LEU A 304 -7.04 5.30 10.36
CA LEU A 304 -5.99 6.29 10.14
C LEU A 304 -6.17 6.95 8.78
N CYS A 305 -6.45 8.25 8.80
CA CYS A 305 -6.57 9.06 7.59
C CYS A 305 -5.18 9.45 7.06
N THR A 306 -4.87 9.07 5.82
CA THR A 306 -3.60 9.37 5.16
C THR A 306 -3.41 10.88 4.93
N ALA A 307 -4.50 11.59 4.64
CA ALA A 307 -4.46 13.03 4.40
C ALA A 307 -4.34 13.87 5.68
N CYS A 308 -4.78 13.35 6.84
CA CYS A 308 -4.56 13.97 8.13
C CYS A 308 -3.14 13.74 8.68
N HIS A 309 -2.52 12.61 8.30
CA HIS A 309 -1.24 12.15 8.85
C HIS A 309 -0.17 12.03 7.76
N THR A 310 0.09 13.14 7.04
CA THR A 310 1.10 13.17 5.97
C THR A 310 2.53 12.98 6.47
N GLU A 311 2.78 13.14 7.77
CA GLU A 311 4.05 12.78 8.41
C GLU A 311 4.30 11.27 8.47
N LEU A 312 3.21 10.46 8.40
CA LEU A 312 3.26 8.99 8.43
C LEU A 312 2.98 8.37 7.06
N PHE A 313 2.15 9.02 6.23
CA PHE A 313 1.63 8.44 5.00
C PHE A 313 1.82 9.35 3.80
N PHE A 314 1.94 8.77 2.63
CA PHE A 314 1.78 9.48 1.38
C PHE A 314 0.30 9.71 1.10
N SER A 315 -0.06 10.93 0.69
CA SER A 315 -1.43 11.29 0.31
C SER A 315 -1.45 12.01 -1.02
N TYR A 316 -2.08 11.40 -2.02
CA TYR A 316 -2.26 12.01 -3.32
C TYR A 316 -3.20 13.23 -3.26
N ARG A 317 -4.24 13.17 -2.43
CA ARG A 317 -5.19 14.28 -2.23
C ARG A 317 -4.47 15.54 -1.72
N LYS A 318 -3.53 15.39 -0.80
CA LYS A 318 -2.81 16.52 -0.18
C LYS A 318 -1.58 16.95 -0.97
N GLU A 319 -0.79 15.99 -1.47
CA GLU A 319 0.54 16.28 -2.00
C GLU A 319 0.57 16.34 -3.54
N ARG A 320 -0.39 15.71 -4.24
CA ARG A 320 -0.48 15.57 -5.72
C ARG A 320 0.70 14.80 -6.30
N VAL A 321 1.93 15.26 -6.05
CA VAL A 321 3.18 14.56 -6.36
C VAL A 321 3.59 13.81 -5.10
N THR A 322 3.49 12.49 -5.11
CA THR A 322 3.67 11.69 -3.89
C THR A 322 4.11 10.26 -4.20
N GLY A 323 4.80 9.62 -3.25
CA GLY A 323 5.18 8.23 -3.31
C GLY A 323 3.99 7.26 -3.14
N ARG A 324 4.32 5.98 -2.99
CA ARG A 324 3.33 4.92 -2.72
C ARG A 324 3.75 4.11 -1.51
N MET A 325 2.80 3.85 -0.64
CA MET A 325 2.90 2.84 0.42
C MET A 325 2.52 1.46 -0.15
N LEU A 326 2.85 0.39 0.58
CA LEU A 326 2.39 -0.96 0.30
C LEU A 326 1.73 -1.57 1.53
N ALA A 327 0.55 -2.14 1.32
CA ALA A 327 0.05 -3.20 2.18
C ALA A 327 0.53 -4.54 1.62
N VAL A 328 0.99 -5.43 2.48
CA VAL A 328 1.52 -6.72 2.07
C VAL A 328 0.98 -7.84 2.94
N VAL A 329 0.72 -8.98 2.33
CA VAL A 329 0.27 -10.19 3.02
C VAL A 329 0.83 -11.44 2.34
N GLY A 330 1.19 -12.43 3.14
CA GLY A 330 1.66 -13.74 2.65
C GLY A 330 1.77 -14.76 3.77
N MET A 331 2.15 -15.98 3.41
CA MET A 331 2.19 -17.12 4.31
C MET A 331 3.59 -17.71 4.38
N ARG A 332 3.97 -18.11 5.60
CA ARG A 332 5.15 -18.94 5.85
C ARG A 332 4.86 -20.40 5.55
#